data_71c9dc243c224f50c89186ae72954b58
#
_entry.id   71c9dc243c224f50c89186ae72954b58
#
_cell.length_a   1.000
_cell.length_b   1.000
_cell.length_c   1.000
_cell.angle_alpha   90.00
_cell.angle_beta   90.00
_cell.angle_gamma   90.00
#
_symmetry.space_group_name_H-M   'P 1'
#
loop_
_entity.id
_entity.type
_entity.pdbx_description
1 polymer ?
#
loop_
_entity_poly.entity_id
_entity_poly.type
_entity_poly.pdbx_seq_one_letter_code
_entity_poly.pdbx_strand_id
1 'polypeptide(L)'
;ELERLHQQAHDEGFAAGHQAGSAKVAAEAERLRQIVDTLIGTSQQFDQGLANDLVELALAISQQVMRQMIELRPEVIIPVVNEVLGQLPLSHQRARLILHPDDVDLVKESLGDRIKRSGWEILGDIQMGRGGCRLDATECEIDATLESRWQRVVSAIGSDSAWIE
;
A
#
# COMPACT_ATOMS: atom_id res chain seq x y z
N GLU A 1 24.62 78.00 -19.99
CA GLU A 1 24.62 77.43 -18.60
C GLU A 1 23.24 76.80 -18.26
N LEU A 2 22.15 77.46 -18.57
CA LEU A 2 20.78 76.93 -18.38
C LEU A 2 20.52 75.64 -19.21
N GLU A 3 20.95 75.54 -20.45
CA GLU A 3 20.78 74.35 -21.27
C GLU A 3 21.53 73.13 -20.74
N ARG A 4 22.73 73.32 -20.19
CA ARG A 4 23.51 72.26 -19.55
C ARG A 4 22.83 71.73 -18.30
N LEU A 5 22.26 72.64 -17.48
CA LEU A 5 21.50 72.27 -16.30
C LEU A 5 20.22 71.48 -16.64
N HIS A 6 19.53 71.89 -17.71
CA HIS A 6 18.32 71.21 -18.20
C HIS A 6 18.64 69.79 -18.74
N GLN A 7 19.73 69.67 -19.49
CA GLN A 7 20.18 68.39 -20.02
C GLN A 7 20.61 67.45 -18.88
N GLN A 8 21.33 67.97 -17.91
CA GLN A 8 21.77 67.17 -16.77
C GLN A 8 20.58 66.70 -15.94
N ALA A 9 19.61 67.54 -15.64
CA ALA A 9 18.37 67.18 -14.92
C ALA A 9 17.53 66.14 -15.68
N HIS A 10 17.48 66.26 -17.02
CA HIS A 10 16.79 65.30 -17.89
C HIS A 10 17.48 63.91 -17.82
N ASP A 11 18.80 63.87 -17.96
CA ASP A 11 19.59 62.65 -17.95
C ASP A 11 19.53 61.94 -16.60
N GLU A 12 19.61 62.72 -15.50
CA GLU A 12 19.46 62.20 -14.11
C GLU A 12 18.03 61.67 -13.89
N GLY A 13 17.00 62.43 -14.32
CA GLY A 13 15.61 61.98 -14.20
C GLY A 13 15.32 60.70 -15.02
N PHE A 14 15.88 60.62 -16.25
CA PHE A 14 15.74 59.44 -17.08
C PHE A 14 16.43 58.22 -16.46
N ALA A 15 17.64 58.37 -15.98
CA ALA A 15 18.41 57.30 -15.35
C ALA A 15 17.71 56.80 -14.06
N ALA A 16 17.25 57.70 -13.24
CA ALA A 16 16.50 57.36 -11.99
C ALA A 16 15.16 56.67 -12.33
N GLY A 17 14.41 57.17 -13.32
CA GLY A 17 13.18 56.58 -13.79
C GLY A 17 13.38 55.17 -14.37
N HIS A 18 14.42 55.01 -15.17
CA HIS A 18 14.76 53.69 -15.74
C HIS A 18 15.19 52.70 -14.65
N GLN A 19 16.00 53.13 -13.71
CA GLN A 19 16.40 52.28 -12.57
C GLN A 19 15.23 51.88 -11.69
N ALA A 20 14.36 52.81 -11.36
CA ALA A 20 13.16 52.53 -10.56
C ALA A 20 12.19 51.59 -11.33
N GLY A 21 12.00 51.81 -12.63
CA GLY A 21 11.19 50.95 -13.48
C GLY A 21 11.73 49.54 -13.59
N SER A 22 13.03 49.38 -13.83
CA SER A 22 13.68 48.08 -13.94
C SER A 22 13.65 47.30 -12.59
N ALA A 23 13.85 48.00 -11.48
CA ALA A 23 13.75 47.40 -10.15
C ALA A 23 12.30 46.89 -9.87
N LYS A 24 11.30 47.69 -10.26
CA LYS A 24 9.88 47.28 -10.12
C LYS A 24 9.54 46.07 -10.96
N VAL A 25 10.00 46.04 -12.21
CA VAL A 25 9.80 44.89 -13.13
C VAL A 25 10.49 43.64 -12.57
N ALA A 26 11.72 43.77 -12.05
CA ALA A 26 12.44 42.66 -11.43
C ALA A 26 11.70 42.11 -10.21
N ALA A 27 11.18 42.97 -9.35
CA ALA A 27 10.39 42.57 -8.19
C ALA A 27 9.08 41.84 -8.57
N GLU A 28 8.35 42.31 -9.57
CA GLU A 28 7.15 41.65 -10.05
C GLU A 28 7.47 40.32 -10.74
N ALA A 29 8.55 40.25 -11.51
CA ALA A 29 9.00 39.00 -12.12
C ALA A 29 9.34 37.94 -11.05
N GLU A 30 10.03 38.34 -9.97
CA GLU A 30 10.34 37.43 -8.87
C GLU A 30 9.08 36.97 -8.13
N ARG A 31 8.12 37.88 -7.91
CA ARG A 31 6.83 37.53 -7.31
C ARG A 31 6.06 36.51 -8.16
N LEU A 32 6.03 36.71 -9.47
CA LEU A 32 5.42 35.75 -10.40
C LEU A 32 6.10 34.39 -10.35
N ARG A 33 7.44 34.37 -10.29
CA ARG A 33 8.20 33.12 -10.15
C ARG A 33 7.80 32.38 -8.88
N GLN A 34 7.73 33.05 -7.74
CA GLN A 34 7.31 32.44 -6.47
C GLN A 34 5.89 31.87 -6.53
N ILE A 35 4.97 32.55 -7.22
CA ILE A 35 3.61 32.04 -7.43
C ILE A 35 3.63 30.75 -8.26
N VAL A 36 4.38 30.74 -9.35
CA VAL A 36 4.51 29.56 -10.23
C VAL A 36 5.12 28.38 -9.46
N ASP A 37 6.21 28.61 -8.72
CA ASP A 37 6.86 27.56 -7.92
C ASP A 37 5.91 27.00 -6.86
N THR A 38 5.12 27.86 -6.21
CA THR A 38 4.09 27.45 -5.25
C THR A 38 2.99 26.61 -5.91
N LEU A 39 2.53 27.01 -7.09
CA LEU A 39 1.51 26.25 -7.84
C LEU A 39 2.02 24.87 -8.27
N ILE A 40 3.26 24.80 -8.75
CA ILE A 40 3.89 23.52 -9.14
C ILE A 40 3.98 22.60 -7.90
N GLY A 41 4.48 23.11 -6.78
CA GLY A 41 4.57 22.34 -5.53
C GLY A 41 3.21 21.85 -5.03
N THR A 42 2.19 22.71 -5.07
CA THR A 42 0.83 22.34 -4.66
C THR A 42 0.23 21.28 -5.59
N SER A 43 0.43 21.41 -6.91
CA SER A 43 -0.03 20.42 -7.89
C SER A 43 0.60 19.05 -7.65
N GLN A 44 1.91 19.00 -7.41
CA GLN A 44 2.61 17.75 -7.11
C GLN A 44 2.12 17.09 -5.82
N GLN A 45 1.87 17.88 -4.78
CA GLN A 45 1.30 17.36 -3.52
C GLN A 45 -0.12 16.81 -3.71
N PHE A 46 -0.93 17.49 -4.50
CA PHE A 46 -2.29 17.04 -4.85
C PHE A 46 -2.26 15.72 -5.63
N ASP A 47 -1.40 15.62 -6.64
CA ASP A 47 -1.26 14.40 -7.45
C ASP A 47 -0.81 13.21 -6.59
N GLN A 48 0.13 13.44 -5.65
CA GLN A 48 0.58 12.40 -4.73
C GLN A 48 -0.53 11.98 -3.75
N GLY A 49 -1.29 12.94 -3.21
CA GLY A 49 -2.45 12.65 -2.35
C GLY A 49 -3.49 11.82 -3.08
N LEU A 50 -3.86 12.23 -4.28
CA LEU A 50 -4.85 11.51 -5.10
C LEU A 50 -4.38 10.08 -5.44
N ALA A 51 -3.10 9.89 -5.74
CA ALA A 51 -2.55 8.55 -6.01
C ALA A 51 -2.68 7.64 -4.77
N ASN A 52 -2.38 8.15 -3.58
CA ASN A 52 -2.53 7.41 -2.33
C ASN A 52 -4.00 7.05 -2.06
N ASP A 53 -4.92 8.00 -2.20
CA ASP A 53 -6.36 7.78 -2.01
C ASP A 53 -6.91 6.70 -2.97
N LEU A 54 -6.44 6.69 -4.22
CA LEU A 54 -6.80 5.67 -5.20
C LEU A 54 -6.27 4.28 -4.83
N VAL A 55 -5.05 4.19 -4.30
CA VAL A 55 -4.49 2.92 -3.80
C VAL A 55 -5.30 2.42 -2.61
N GLU A 56 -5.60 3.28 -1.63
CA GLU A 56 -6.43 2.92 -0.48
C GLU A 56 -7.81 2.42 -0.90
N LEU A 57 -8.47 3.11 -1.82
CA LEU A 57 -9.77 2.69 -2.35
C LEU A 57 -9.68 1.32 -3.05
N ALA A 58 -8.66 1.10 -3.86
CA ALA A 58 -8.45 -0.18 -4.55
C ALA A 58 -8.22 -1.32 -3.54
N LEU A 59 -7.46 -1.08 -2.49
CA LEU A 59 -7.23 -2.05 -1.42
C LEU A 59 -8.52 -2.35 -0.65
N ALA A 60 -9.31 -1.34 -0.30
CA ALA A 60 -10.60 -1.53 0.38
C ALA A 60 -11.60 -2.36 -0.46
N ILE A 61 -11.69 -2.08 -1.76
CA ILE A 61 -12.51 -2.87 -2.67
C ILE A 61 -12.01 -4.32 -2.75
N SER A 62 -10.69 -4.52 -2.83
CA SER A 62 -10.09 -5.85 -2.90
C SER A 62 -10.36 -6.67 -1.65
N GLN A 63 -10.27 -6.07 -0.46
CA GLN A 63 -10.64 -6.72 0.81
C GLN A 63 -12.10 -7.16 0.80
N GLN A 64 -13.00 -6.29 0.39
CA GLN A 64 -14.44 -6.61 0.35
C GLN A 64 -14.74 -7.75 -0.63
N VAL A 65 -14.10 -7.75 -1.80
CA VAL A 65 -14.25 -8.84 -2.78
C VAL A 65 -13.71 -10.17 -2.21
N MET A 66 -12.56 -10.14 -1.53
CA MET A 66 -11.98 -11.34 -0.92
C MET A 66 -12.88 -11.94 0.17
N ARG A 67 -13.48 -11.11 1.04
CA ARG A 67 -14.43 -11.58 2.05
C ARG A 67 -15.63 -12.27 1.41
N GLN A 68 -16.25 -11.65 0.43
CA GLN A 68 -17.37 -12.23 -0.28
C GLN A 68 -16.97 -13.53 -1.02
N MET A 69 -15.77 -13.58 -1.57
CA MET A 69 -15.28 -14.79 -2.23
C MET A 69 -15.16 -15.96 -1.26
N ILE A 70 -14.64 -15.74 -0.05
CA ILE A 70 -14.52 -16.79 0.98
C ILE A 70 -15.89 -17.30 1.41
N GLU A 71 -16.89 -16.42 1.59
CA GLU A 71 -18.25 -16.79 1.92
C GLU A 71 -18.94 -17.61 0.84
N LEU A 72 -18.77 -17.19 -0.43
CA LEU A 72 -19.43 -17.84 -1.57
C LEU A 72 -18.72 -19.11 -2.06
N ARG A 73 -17.41 -19.20 -1.85
CA ARG A 73 -16.56 -20.30 -2.33
C ARG A 73 -15.54 -20.68 -1.26
N PRO A 74 -15.95 -21.40 -0.22
CA PRO A 74 -15.04 -21.82 0.84
C PRO A 74 -13.90 -22.71 0.36
N GLU A 75 -14.02 -23.31 -0.86
CA GLU A 75 -12.98 -24.14 -1.47
C GLU A 75 -11.66 -23.38 -1.74
N VAL A 76 -11.65 -22.05 -1.65
CA VAL A 76 -10.42 -21.23 -1.79
C VAL A 76 -9.38 -21.55 -0.72
N ILE A 77 -9.75 -22.19 0.39
CA ILE A 77 -8.82 -22.67 1.41
C ILE A 77 -7.92 -23.81 0.91
N ILE A 78 -8.42 -24.65 -0.01
CA ILE A 78 -7.71 -25.85 -0.47
C ILE A 78 -6.35 -25.54 -1.11
N PRO A 79 -6.22 -24.59 -2.07
CA PRO A 79 -4.92 -24.19 -2.59
C PRO A 79 -4.00 -23.58 -1.54
N VAL A 80 -4.54 -22.87 -0.54
CA VAL A 80 -3.75 -22.30 0.55
C VAL A 80 -3.10 -23.39 1.39
N VAL A 81 -3.90 -24.37 1.82
CA VAL A 81 -3.40 -25.55 2.55
C VAL A 81 -2.39 -26.35 1.72
N ASN A 82 -2.63 -26.50 0.42
CA ASN A 82 -1.68 -27.17 -0.49
C ASN A 82 -0.33 -26.47 -0.58
N GLU A 83 -0.33 -25.13 -0.59
CA GLU A 83 0.89 -24.31 -0.58
C GLU A 83 1.67 -24.54 0.70
N VAL A 84 1.00 -24.47 1.86
CA VAL A 84 1.60 -24.71 3.19
C VAL A 84 2.15 -26.13 3.29
N LEU A 85 1.40 -27.15 2.80
CA LEU A 85 1.88 -28.53 2.72
C LEU A 85 3.12 -28.70 1.84
N GLY A 86 3.33 -27.82 0.87
CA GLY A 86 4.48 -27.83 -0.02
C GLY A 86 5.73 -27.19 0.56
N GLN A 87 5.59 -26.34 1.56
CA GLN A 87 6.71 -25.59 2.14
C GLN A 87 7.51 -26.38 3.18
N LEU A 88 6.89 -27.40 3.81
CA LEU A 88 7.56 -28.22 4.80
C LEU A 88 8.11 -29.53 4.19
N PRO A 89 9.36 -29.90 4.49
CA PRO A 89 9.86 -31.24 4.20
C PRO A 89 9.04 -32.31 4.91
N LEU A 90 8.82 -33.45 4.26
CA LEU A 90 8.05 -34.60 4.77
C LEU A 90 8.60 -35.21 6.07
N SER A 91 9.76 -34.75 6.54
CA SER A 91 10.41 -35.20 7.75
C SER A 91 9.84 -34.63 9.06
N HIS A 92 8.98 -33.63 9.02
CA HIS A 92 8.38 -33.02 10.20
C HIS A 92 7.13 -33.80 10.65
N GLN A 93 7.35 -34.85 11.43
CA GLN A 93 6.35 -35.86 11.80
C GLN A 93 5.28 -35.41 12.81
N ARG A 94 5.27 -34.16 13.28
CA ARG A 94 4.30 -33.68 14.28
C ARG A 94 3.98 -32.21 14.04
N ALA A 95 3.24 -31.93 12.99
CA ALA A 95 2.72 -30.60 12.74
C ALA A 95 1.22 -30.55 12.98
N ARG A 96 0.72 -29.40 13.43
CA ARG A 96 -0.70 -29.12 13.64
C ARG A 96 -1.14 -28.08 12.63
N LEU A 97 -2.08 -28.44 11.79
CA LEU A 97 -2.73 -27.52 10.86
C LEU A 97 -3.99 -26.94 11.55
N ILE A 98 -3.95 -25.65 11.82
CA ILE A 98 -5.01 -24.91 12.52
C ILE A 98 -5.84 -24.17 11.48
N LEU A 99 -7.16 -24.36 11.52
CA LEU A 99 -8.15 -23.83 10.57
C LEU A 99 -9.39 -23.34 11.30
N HIS A 100 -10.18 -22.49 10.64
CA HIS A 100 -11.53 -22.24 11.14
C HIS A 100 -12.35 -23.54 11.13
N PRO A 101 -13.21 -23.80 12.14
CA PRO A 101 -14.00 -25.04 12.23
C PRO A 101 -14.82 -25.36 10.97
N ASP A 102 -15.43 -24.34 10.32
CA ASP A 102 -16.22 -24.50 9.11
C ASP A 102 -15.37 -24.93 7.89
N ASP A 103 -14.07 -24.70 7.90
CA ASP A 103 -13.17 -25.08 6.80
C ASP A 103 -12.52 -26.46 7.04
N VAL A 104 -12.59 -26.99 8.29
CA VAL A 104 -11.97 -28.26 8.67
C VAL A 104 -12.53 -29.43 7.87
N ASP A 105 -13.85 -29.53 7.74
CA ASP A 105 -14.48 -30.66 7.07
C ASP A 105 -14.17 -30.67 5.57
N LEU A 106 -14.16 -29.50 4.94
CA LEU A 106 -13.80 -29.31 3.54
C LEU A 106 -12.34 -29.74 3.26
N VAL A 107 -11.40 -29.33 4.14
CA VAL A 107 -10.00 -29.68 4.03
C VAL A 107 -9.79 -31.19 4.29
N LYS A 108 -10.49 -31.78 5.26
CA LYS A 108 -10.46 -33.23 5.53
C LYS A 108 -10.95 -34.04 4.36
N GLU A 109 -12.03 -33.61 3.70
CA GLU A 109 -12.57 -34.27 2.54
C GLU A 109 -11.60 -34.22 1.33
N SER A 110 -11.02 -33.04 1.08
CA SER A 110 -10.19 -32.83 -0.11
C SER A 110 -8.74 -33.27 0.07
N LEU A 111 -8.15 -33.11 1.25
CA LEU A 111 -6.71 -33.27 1.52
C LEU A 111 -6.41 -34.19 2.70
N GLY A 112 -7.41 -34.78 3.34
CA GLY A 112 -7.25 -35.58 4.57
C GLY A 112 -6.27 -36.72 4.44
N ASP A 113 -6.27 -37.46 3.33
CA ASP A 113 -5.33 -38.56 3.08
C ASP A 113 -3.87 -38.10 2.93
N ARG A 114 -3.68 -36.91 2.36
CA ARG A 114 -2.35 -36.31 2.22
C ARG A 114 -1.83 -35.85 3.59
N ILE A 115 -2.67 -35.20 4.36
CA ILE A 115 -2.35 -34.70 5.71
C ILE A 115 -2.03 -35.86 6.66
N LYS A 116 -2.83 -36.91 6.65
CA LYS A 116 -2.60 -38.12 7.45
C LYS A 116 -1.30 -38.81 7.09
N ARG A 117 -0.96 -38.91 5.79
CA ARG A 117 0.32 -39.49 5.34
C ARG A 117 1.52 -38.67 5.81
N SER A 118 1.37 -37.36 5.97
CA SER A 118 2.42 -36.48 6.53
C SER A 118 2.53 -36.57 8.06
N GLY A 119 1.62 -37.27 8.74
CA GLY A 119 1.59 -37.39 10.19
C GLY A 119 1.11 -36.12 10.90
N TRP A 120 0.37 -35.27 10.21
CA TRP A 120 -0.11 -34.00 10.74
C TRP A 120 -1.53 -34.13 11.29
N GLU A 121 -1.83 -33.28 12.28
CA GLU A 121 -3.15 -33.19 12.91
C GLU A 121 -3.87 -31.92 12.46
N ILE A 122 -5.18 -32.04 12.20
CA ILE A 122 -6.04 -30.88 11.86
C ILE A 122 -6.80 -30.48 13.11
N LEU A 123 -6.66 -29.21 13.50
CA LEU A 123 -7.34 -28.60 14.65
C LEU A 123 -8.24 -27.45 14.16
N GLY A 124 -9.47 -27.41 14.71
CA GLY A 124 -10.37 -26.29 14.52
C GLY A 124 -10.19 -25.24 15.60
N ASP A 125 -10.01 -23.98 15.21
CA ASP A 125 -9.95 -22.83 16.11
C ASP A 125 -10.92 -21.76 15.64
N ILE A 126 -11.88 -21.39 16.47
CA ILE A 126 -12.89 -20.37 16.15
C ILE A 126 -12.31 -18.96 16.05
N GLN A 127 -11.11 -18.74 16.59
CA GLN A 127 -10.42 -17.48 16.47
C GLN A 127 -9.66 -17.34 15.14
N MET A 128 -9.53 -18.44 14.40
CA MET A 128 -8.95 -18.42 13.05
C MET A 128 -9.95 -17.85 12.05
N GLY A 129 -9.56 -16.84 11.28
CA GLY A 129 -10.37 -16.32 10.17
C GLY A 129 -10.59 -17.38 9.08
N ARG A 130 -11.77 -17.41 8.46
CA ARG A 130 -12.09 -18.33 7.36
C ARG A 130 -11.19 -18.07 6.15
N GLY A 131 -10.85 -19.12 5.41
CA GLY A 131 -10.00 -19.03 4.22
C GLY A 131 -8.51 -18.86 4.52
N GLY A 132 -8.13 -18.84 5.79
CA GLY A 132 -6.74 -18.83 6.28
C GLY A 132 -6.39 -20.12 7.04
N CYS A 133 -5.09 -20.38 7.19
CA CYS A 133 -4.59 -21.46 8.02
C CYS A 133 -3.26 -21.10 8.68
N ARG A 134 -2.93 -21.79 9.76
CA ARG A 134 -1.63 -21.76 10.39
C ARG A 134 -1.13 -23.18 10.58
N LEU A 135 0.14 -23.38 10.34
CA LEU A 135 0.78 -24.66 10.55
C LEU A 135 1.85 -24.51 11.64
N ASP A 136 1.65 -25.20 12.76
CA ASP A 136 2.57 -25.25 13.87
C ASP A 136 3.35 -26.56 13.81
N ALA A 137 4.66 -26.48 13.62
CA ALA A 137 5.59 -27.61 13.74
C ALA A 137 6.60 -27.35 14.86
N THR A 138 7.27 -28.38 15.34
CA THR A 138 8.20 -28.30 16.49
C THR A 138 9.32 -27.26 16.28
N GLU A 139 9.74 -27.03 15.06
CA GLU A 139 10.89 -26.17 14.73
C GLU A 139 10.51 -24.95 13.84
N CYS A 140 9.29 -24.89 13.33
CA CYS A 140 8.84 -23.77 12.51
C CYS A 140 7.32 -23.57 12.60
N GLU A 141 6.91 -22.33 12.40
CA GLU A 141 5.52 -21.91 12.25
C GLU A 141 5.36 -21.30 10.87
N ILE A 142 4.31 -21.71 10.15
CA ILE A 142 3.95 -21.11 8.87
C ILE A 142 2.59 -20.43 9.06
N ASP A 143 2.62 -19.10 9.00
CA ASP A 143 1.40 -18.29 9.03
C ASP A 143 0.91 -18.02 7.61
N ALA A 144 -0.21 -18.64 7.27
CA ALA A 144 -0.97 -18.44 6.05
C ALA A 144 -2.38 -17.92 6.34
N THR A 145 -2.54 -17.17 7.44
CA THR A 145 -3.77 -16.43 7.73
C THR A 145 -4.08 -15.44 6.61
N LEU A 146 -5.33 -15.05 6.52
CA LEU A 146 -5.76 -14.09 5.52
C LEU A 146 -5.05 -12.74 5.71
N GLU A 147 -4.86 -12.33 6.97
CA GLU A 147 -4.16 -11.11 7.37
C GLU A 147 -2.70 -11.12 6.91
N SER A 148 -1.97 -12.19 7.21
CA SER A 148 -0.55 -12.31 6.83
C SER A 148 -0.35 -12.38 5.33
N ARG A 149 -1.25 -13.04 4.62
CA ARG A 149 -1.23 -13.10 3.15
C ARG A 149 -1.56 -11.75 2.54
N TRP A 150 -2.55 -11.04 3.10
CA TRP A 150 -2.90 -9.68 2.71
C TRP A 150 -1.71 -8.74 2.89
N GLN A 151 -1.10 -8.75 4.08
CA GLN A 151 0.04 -7.88 4.38
C GLN A 151 1.21 -8.09 3.41
N ARG A 152 1.47 -9.33 2.99
CA ARG A 152 2.49 -9.62 1.97
C ARG A 152 2.16 -8.97 0.61
N VAL A 153 0.90 -9.01 0.19
CA VAL A 153 0.46 -8.37 -1.07
C VAL A 153 0.56 -6.86 -0.97
N VAL A 154 0.06 -6.26 0.11
CA VAL A 154 0.07 -4.82 0.34
C VAL A 154 1.49 -4.27 0.41
N SER A 155 2.39 -4.94 1.14
CA SER A 155 3.81 -4.56 1.22
C SER A 155 4.52 -4.63 -0.13
N ALA A 156 4.15 -5.59 -1.00
CA ALA A 156 4.68 -5.68 -2.36
C ALA A 156 4.25 -4.51 -3.27
N ILE A 157 3.13 -3.86 -2.95
CA ILE A 157 2.64 -2.66 -3.65
C ILE A 157 3.23 -1.38 -3.04
N GLY A 158 3.93 -1.47 -1.90
CA GLY A 158 4.50 -0.32 -1.19
C GLY A 158 3.49 0.45 -0.34
N SER A 159 2.41 -0.19 0.10
CA SER A 159 1.40 0.36 1.00
C SER A 159 1.46 -0.34 2.36
N ASP A 160 0.85 0.27 3.38
CA ASP A 160 0.82 -0.22 4.77
C ASP A 160 -0.61 -0.47 5.28
N SER A 161 -1.55 -0.71 4.37
CA SER A 161 -2.96 -0.95 4.72
C SER A 161 -3.14 -2.25 5.48
N ALA A 162 -3.63 -2.19 6.71
CA ALA A 162 -3.93 -3.35 7.52
C ALA A 162 -5.19 -4.09 7.03
N TRP A 163 -5.28 -5.40 7.31
CA TRP A 163 -6.53 -6.13 7.15
C TRP A 163 -7.51 -5.69 8.24
N ILE A 164 -8.71 -5.30 7.86
CA ILE A 164 -9.79 -4.93 8.78
C ILE A 164 -10.77 -6.11 8.79
N GLU A 165 -11.07 -6.62 9.97
CA GLU A 165 -12.08 -7.68 10.19
C GLU A 165 -13.52 -7.23 9.89
#